data_2a7df35039453467c03795639e3f3fe4
#
_entry.id   2a7df35039453467c03795639e3f3fe4
#
_cell.length_a   1.000
_cell.length_b   1.000
_cell.length_c   1.000
_cell.angle_alpha   90.00
_cell.angle_beta   90.00
_cell.angle_gamma   90.00
#
_symmetry.space_group_name_H-M   'P 1'
#
loop_
_entity.id
_entity.type
_entity.pdbx_description
1 polymer ?
#
loop_
_entity_poly.entity_id
_entity_poly.type
_entity_poly.pdbx_seq_one_letter_code
_entity_poly.pdbx_strand_id
1 'polypeptide(L)'
;MLPGQVYVSKPGRLPCKAVMHAVGPMWRGGQHNEENQLYAAVSQSLDEATQRGFSTIAVPAISAGIFGFPPDRATGIILSASRDYLTDRSGTCLKEVHIVDSDPAMISRFESSLKSMTLPAEAGAEEGQSELPARRVKAQQSTEPTGNATGEY
;
A
#
# COMPACT_ATOMS: atom_id res chain seq x y z
N MET A 1 8.63 -19.01 -1.29
CA MET A 1 7.70 -18.05 -1.89
C MET A 1 8.47 -17.19 -2.88
N LEU A 2 7.89 -16.93 -4.04
CA LEU A 2 8.49 -16.11 -5.09
C LEU A 2 8.05 -14.64 -4.94
N PRO A 3 8.83 -13.66 -5.46
CA PRO A 3 8.39 -12.27 -5.50
C PRO A 3 7.02 -12.13 -6.18
N GLY A 4 6.15 -11.30 -5.61
CA GLY A 4 4.76 -11.14 -6.04
C GLY A 4 3.75 -12.04 -5.31
N GLN A 5 4.20 -13.06 -4.58
CA GLN A 5 3.31 -13.95 -3.81
C GLN A 5 2.94 -13.38 -2.44
N VAL A 6 1.77 -13.78 -1.95
CA VAL A 6 1.25 -13.38 -0.64
C VAL A 6 0.86 -14.61 0.16
N TYR A 7 1.23 -14.64 1.42
CA TYR A 7 0.77 -15.62 2.40
C TYR A 7 0.00 -14.92 3.51
N VAL A 8 -1.09 -15.52 3.98
CA VAL A 8 -1.93 -14.93 5.03
C VAL A 8 -1.85 -15.76 6.29
N SER A 9 -1.55 -15.13 7.41
CA SER A 9 -1.50 -15.75 8.73
C SER A 9 -2.51 -15.13 9.70
N LYS A 10 -2.74 -15.84 10.81
CA LYS A 10 -3.48 -15.29 11.94
C LYS A 10 -2.69 -14.13 12.56
N PRO A 11 -3.38 -13.12 13.14
CA PRO A 11 -2.71 -11.92 13.65
C PRO A 11 -1.98 -12.13 14.98
N GLY A 12 -2.16 -13.26 15.65
CA GLY A 12 -1.64 -13.45 17.00
C GLY A 12 -2.25 -12.44 17.97
N ARG A 13 -1.41 -11.62 18.61
CA ARG A 13 -1.83 -10.57 19.55
C ARG A 13 -1.98 -9.18 18.91
N LEU A 14 -1.78 -9.05 17.62
CA LEU A 14 -1.95 -7.77 16.92
C LEU A 14 -3.44 -7.39 16.82
N PRO A 15 -3.79 -6.12 16.94
CA PRO A 15 -5.17 -5.63 16.86
C PRO A 15 -5.65 -5.53 15.40
N CYS A 16 -5.54 -6.62 14.66
CA CYS A 16 -5.99 -6.73 13.27
C CYS A 16 -6.61 -8.11 13.03
N LYS A 17 -7.27 -8.29 11.91
CA LYS A 17 -7.96 -9.56 11.58
C LYS A 17 -7.01 -10.60 11.00
N ALA A 18 -5.98 -10.18 10.27
CA ALA A 18 -4.99 -11.06 9.65
C ALA A 18 -3.70 -10.29 9.36
N VAL A 19 -2.60 -11.02 9.17
CA VAL A 19 -1.33 -10.48 8.66
C VAL A 19 -1.07 -11.08 7.29
N MET A 20 -0.80 -10.21 6.31
CA MET A 20 -0.44 -10.60 4.95
C MET A 20 1.06 -10.45 4.74
N HIS A 21 1.72 -11.55 4.43
CA HIS A 21 3.14 -11.62 4.16
C HIS A 21 3.37 -11.51 2.66
N ALA A 22 3.50 -10.29 2.16
CA ALA A 22 3.75 -10.02 0.75
C ALA A 22 5.25 -10.14 0.45
N VAL A 23 5.61 -10.93 -0.55
CA VAL A 23 7.00 -11.07 -0.98
C VAL A 23 7.30 -10.03 -2.04
N GLY A 24 7.89 -8.93 -1.62
CA GLY A 24 8.40 -7.92 -2.54
C GLY A 24 9.72 -8.36 -3.20
N PRO A 25 10.08 -7.81 -4.36
CA PRO A 25 11.33 -8.10 -5.04
C PRO A 25 12.53 -7.43 -4.36
N MET A 26 13.70 -8.06 -4.49
CA MET A 26 14.98 -7.40 -4.26
C MET A 26 15.34 -6.60 -5.50
N TRP A 27 15.78 -5.35 -5.33
CA TRP A 27 16.19 -4.50 -6.44
C TRP A 27 17.51 -4.96 -7.05
N ARG A 28 17.54 -5.14 -8.35
CA ARG A 28 18.71 -5.56 -9.13
C ARG A 28 18.94 -4.67 -10.36
N GLY A 29 18.55 -3.39 -10.27
CA GLY A 29 18.75 -2.43 -11.34
C GLY A 29 17.54 -2.21 -12.26
N GLY A 30 16.39 -2.84 -11.99
CA GLY A 30 15.14 -2.62 -12.74
C GLY A 30 15.01 -3.42 -14.04
N GLN A 31 15.91 -4.38 -14.29
CA GLN A 31 15.90 -5.19 -15.52
C GLN A 31 15.40 -6.64 -15.32
N HIS A 32 14.96 -6.96 -14.11
CA HIS A 32 14.50 -8.31 -13.72
C HIS A 32 13.01 -8.35 -13.37
N ASN A 33 12.25 -7.47 -13.99
CA ASN A 33 10.79 -7.37 -13.80
C ASN A 33 10.37 -6.97 -12.37
N GLU A 34 11.26 -6.29 -11.62
CA GLU A 34 11.04 -5.97 -10.22
C GLU A 34 9.82 -5.06 -10.01
N GLU A 35 9.58 -4.12 -10.93
CA GLU A 35 8.42 -3.23 -10.84
C GLU A 35 7.10 -3.98 -10.93
N ASN A 36 6.98 -4.90 -11.88
CA ASN A 36 5.79 -5.75 -11.99
C ASN A 36 5.65 -6.74 -10.82
N GLN A 37 6.75 -7.23 -10.29
CA GLN A 37 6.74 -8.09 -9.11
C GLN A 37 6.26 -7.33 -7.86
N LEU A 38 6.68 -6.08 -7.69
CA LEU A 38 6.18 -5.22 -6.60
C LEU A 38 4.69 -4.90 -6.79
N TYR A 39 4.29 -4.52 -8.00
CA TYR A 39 2.89 -4.29 -8.33
C TYR A 39 2.03 -5.53 -8.04
N ALA A 40 2.48 -6.71 -8.44
CA ALA A 40 1.79 -7.96 -8.18
C ALA A 40 1.67 -8.27 -6.68
N ALA A 41 2.73 -8.04 -5.89
CA ALA A 41 2.70 -8.25 -4.44
C ALA A 41 1.63 -7.39 -3.76
N VAL A 42 1.50 -6.13 -4.18
CA VAL A 42 0.45 -5.23 -3.68
C VAL A 42 -0.93 -5.72 -4.14
N SER A 43 -1.12 -5.92 -5.44
CA SER A 43 -2.41 -6.34 -6.00
C SER A 43 -2.92 -7.66 -5.40
N GLN A 44 -2.05 -8.64 -5.21
CA GLN A 44 -2.42 -9.90 -4.56
C GLN A 44 -2.78 -9.72 -3.08
N SER A 45 -2.12 -8.77 -2.37
CA SER A 45 -2.51 -8.45 -0.99
C SER A 45 -3.91 -7.86 -0.92
N LEU A 46 -4.27 -7.01 -1.89
CA LEU A 46 -5.61 -6.43 -1.98
C LEU A 46 -6.67 -7.49 -2.38
N ASP A 47 -6.30 -8.44 -3.24
CA ASP A 47 -7.15 -9.60 -3.59
C ASP A 47 -7.43 -10.46 -2.36
N GLU A 48 -6.42 -10.79 -1.58
CA GLU A 48 -6.57 -11.57 -0.35
C GLU A 48 -7.44 -10.85 0.68
N ALA A 49 -7.29 -9.52 0.81
CA ALA A 49 -8.15 -8.72 1.68
C ALA A 49 -9.62 -8.76 1.22
N THR A 50 -9.85 -8.65 -0.07
CA THR A 50 -11.20 -8.71 -0.67
C THR A 50 -11.84 -10.08 -0.51
N GLN A 51 -11.13 -11.16 -0.80
CA GLN A 51 -11.63 -12.54 -0.66
C GLN A 51 -12.01 -12.88 0.78
N ARG A 52 -11.35 -12.25 1.76
CA ARG A 52 -11.64 -12.41 3.19
C ARG A 52 -12.70 -11.44 3.72
N GLY A 53 -13.27 -10.60 2.87
CA GLY A 53 -14.31 -9.64 3.25
C GLY A 53 -13.78 -8.47 4.08
N PHE A 54 -12.48 -8.15 3.99
CA PHE A 54 -11.93 -7.03 4.74
C PHE A 54 -12.24 -5.70 4.04
N SER A 55 -12.60 -4.70 4.83
CA SER A 55 -12.92 -3.36 4.32
C SER A 55 -11.71 -2.43 4.28
N THR A 56 -10.66 -2.75 5.03
CA THR A 56 -9.44 -1.93 5.14
C THR A 56 -8.19 -2.81 5.16
N ILE A 57 -7.10 -2.28 4.63
CA ILE A 57 -5.77 -2.89 4.70
C ILE A 57 -4.72 -1.80 4.96
N ALA A 58 -3.69 -2.12 5.73
CA ALA A 58 -2.51 -1.28 5.91
C ALA A 58 -1.35 -1.84 5.09
N VAL A 59 -0.70 -0.99 4.31
CA VAL A 59 0.39 -1.36 3.39
C VAL A 59 1.61 -0.48 3.67
N PRO A 60 2.76 -1.07 4.04
CA PRO A 60 4.02 -0.34 4.21
C PRO A 60 4.75 -0.13 2.87
N ALA A 61 5.93 0.52 2.92
CA ALA A 61 6.81 0.68 1.77
C ALA A 61 7.52 -0.65 1.42
N ILE A 62 6.78 -1.59 0.82
CA ILE A 62 7.28 -2.91 0.44
C ILE A 62 8.53 -2.77 -0.44
N SER A 63 9.57 -3.56 -0.14
CA SER A 63 10.87 -3.60 -0.84
C SER A 63 11.75 -2.35 -0.71
N ALA A 64 11.26 -1.22 -0.20
CA ALA A 64 12.01 0.04 -0.14
C ALA A 64 13.06 0.10 0.99
N GLY A 65 13.10 -0.90 1.87
CA GLY A 65 14.10 -1.03 2.94
C GLY A 65 15.31 -1.86 2.49
N ILE A 66 15.57 -2.97 3.18
CA ILE A 66 16.72 -3.87 2.97
C ILE A 66 16.82 -4.37 1.52
N PHE A 67 15.71 -4.54 0.83
CA PHE A 67 15.69 -4.99 -0.56
C PHE A 67 16.14 -3.93 -1.56
N GLY A 68 16.40 -2.70 -1.12
CA GLY A 68 17.04 -1.66 -1.90
C GLY A 68 16.24 -1.11 -3.08
N PHE A 69 14.94 -1.39 -3.13
CA PHE A 69 14.09 -0.81 -4.18
C PHE A 69 14.10 0.72 -4.06
N PRO A 70 14.31 1.48 -5.16
CA PRO A 70 14.34 2.94 -5.10
C PRO A 70 13.04 3.49 -4.49
N PRO A 71 13.09 4.26 -3.39
CA PRO A 71 11.89 4.66 -2.65
C PRO A 71 10.86 5.41 -3.50
N ASP A 72 11.29 6.31 -4.38
CA ASP A 72 10.36 7.08 -5.23
C ASP A 72 9.63 6.19 -6.24
N ARG A 73 10.31 5.14 -6.76
CA ARG A 73 9.67 4.14 -7.62
C ARG A 73 8.72 3.24 -6.83
N ALA A 74 9.16 2.77 -5.67
CA ALA A 74 8.35 1.90 -4.82
C ALA A 74 7.04 2.59 -4.41
N THR A 75 7.10 3.84 -3.94
CA THR A 75 5.91 4.59 -3.54
C THR A 75 4.94 4.80 -4.70
N GLY A 76 5.45 5.14 -5.88
CA GLY A 76 4.63 5.29 -7.09
C GLY A 76 3.92 3.98 -7.48
N ILE A 77 4.63 2.86 -7.46
CA ILE A 77 4.07 1.54 -7.82
C ILE A 77 3.01 1.09 -6.80
N ILE A 78 3.30 1.21 -5.50
CA ILE A 78 2.36 0.84 -4.44
C ILE A 78 1.06 1.64 -4.53
N LEU A 79 1.17 2.95 -4.75
CA LEU A 79 -0.01 3.81 -4.93
C LEU A 79 -0.77 3.50 -6.22
N SER A 80 -0.07 3.26 -7.33
CA SER A 80 -0.71 2.89 -8.60
C SER A 80 -1.48 1.60 -8.47
N ALA A 81 -0.87 0.55 -7.93
CA ALA A 81 -1.54 -0.73 -7.71
C ALA A 81 -2.77 -0.59 -6.80
N SER A 82 -2.66 0.22 -5.74
CA SER A 82 -3.77 0.47 -4.81
C SER A 82 -4.92 1.24 -5.47
N ARG A 83 -4.59 2.30 -6.22
CA ARG A 83 -5.57 3.09 -6.96
C ARG A 83 -6.28 2.26 -8.03
N ASP A 84 -5.52 1.57 -8.86
CA ASP A 84 -6.06 0.78 -9.96
C ASP A 84 -6.99 -0.31 -9.41
N TYR A 85 -6.59 -0.96 -8.32
CA TYR A 85 -7.43 -1.96 -7.65
C TYR A 85 -8.76 -1.38 -7.16
N LEU A 86 -8.72 -0.22 -6.48
CA LEU A 86 -9.91 0.42 -5.94
C LEU A 86 -10.82 1.02 -7.04
N THR A 87 -10.25 1.34 -8.20
CA THR A 87 -10.98 1.95 -9.33
C THR A 87 -11.63 0.88 -10.22
N ASP A 88 -10.87 -0.15 -10.57
CA ASP A 88 -11.28 -1.12 -11.59
C ASP A 88 -12.22 -2.20 -11.08
N ARG A 89 -12.28 -2.41 -9.76
CA ARG A 89 -13.12 -3.47 -9.17
C ARG A 89 -14.40 -2.92 -8.55
N SER A 90 -15.44 -2.82 -9.35
CA SER A 90 -16.80 -2.60 -8.87
C SER A 90 -17.25 -3.80 -8.02
N GLY A 91 -17.72 -3.54 -6.78
CA GLY A 91 -18.26 -4.57 -5.88
C GLY A 91 -17.26 -5.16 -4.90
N THR A 92 -15.98 -4.72 -4.85
CA THR A 92 -15.08 -5.11 -3.76
C THR A 92 -15.55 -4.54 -2.42
N CYS A 93 -15.45 -5.36 -1.36
CA CYS A 93 -15.69 -4.92 0.02
C CYS A 93 -14.58 -4.00 0.55
N LEU A 94 -13.39 -4.02 -0.07
CA LEU A 94 -12.27 -3.19 0.32
C LEU A 94 -12.55 -1.72 -0.01
N LYS A 95 -12.54 -0.86 1.01
CA LYS A 95 -12.90 0.55 0.91
C LYS A 95 -11.72 1.49 1.07
N GLU A 96 -10.74 1.10 1.89
CA GLU A 96 -9.60 1.96 2.21
C GLU A 96 -8.30 1.15 2.18
N VAL A 97 -7.28 1.74 1.59
CA VAL A 97 -5.88 1.31 1.71
C VAL A 97 -5.15 2.36 2.52
N HIS A 98 -4.65 1.97 3.68
CA HIS A 98 -3.87 2.83 4.57
C HIS A 98 -2.39 2.62 4.28
N ILE A 99 -1.71 3.64 3.79
CA ILE A 99 -0.25 3.62 3.69
C ILE A 99 0.33 3.94 5.06
N VAL A 100 1.21 3.07 5.54
CA VAL A 100 1.81 3.18 6.88
C VAL A 100 3.32 2.99 6.77
N ASP A 101 4.07 3.85 7.45
CA ASP A 101 5.52 3.70 7.60
C ASP A 101 5.97 4.38 8.89
N SER A 102 7.05 3.88 9.49
CA SER A 102 7.67 4.50 10.68
C SER A 102 8.63 5.64 10.31
N ASP A 103 9.08 5.71 9.06
CA ASP A 103 9.95 6.75 8.56
C ASP A 103 9.13 7.94 8.00
N PRO A 104 9.19 9.13 8.63
CA PRO A 104 8.50 10.32 8.13
C PRO A 104 8.92 10.71 6.72
N ALA A 105 10.18 10.46 6.34
CA ALA A 105 10.67 10.73 4.99
C ALA A 105 9.96 9.85 3.95
N MET A 106 9.70 8.59 4.30
CA MET A 106 8.95 7.67 3.43
C MET A 106 7.49 8.12 3.28
N ILE A 107 6.84 8.54 4.36
CA ILE A 107 5.49 9.09 4.31
C ILE A 107 5.43 10.33 3.41
N SER A 108 6.39 11.25 3.53
CA SER A 108 6.47 12.43 2.65
C SER A 108 6.62 12.07 1.17
N ARG A 109 7.33 10.97 0.84
CA ARG A 109 7.44 10.46 -0.52
C ARG A 109 6.10 9.92 -1.03
N PHE A 110 5.38 9.18 -0.22
CA PHE A 110 4.04 8.72 -0.56
C PHE A 110 3.07 9.88 -0.80
N GLU A 111 3.11 10.91 0.06
CA GLU A 111 2.28 12.12 -0.12
C GLU A 111 2.60 12.86 -1.40
N SER A 112 3.88 13.00 -1.74
CA SER A 112 4.33 13.64 -2.98
C SER A 112 3.88 12.85 -4.22
N SER A 113 4.05 11.53 -4.19
CA SER A 113 3.59 10.65 -5.27
C SER A 113 2.07 10.69 -5.42
N LEU A 114 1.33 10.71 -4.31
CA LEU A 114 -0.13 10.80 -4.33
C LEU A 114 -0.62 12.12 -4.93
N LYS A 115 0.00 13.24 -4.58
CA LYS A 115 -0.30 14.55 -5.16
C LYS A 115 -0.08 14.57 -6.67
N SER A 116 1.02 13.99 -7.14
CA SER A 116 1.33 13.90 -8.58
C SER A 116 0.30 13.05 -9.35
N MET A 117 -0.29 12.05 -8.70
CA MET A 117 -1.32 11.19 -9.30
C MET A 117 -2.70 11.84 -9.33
N THR A 118 -2.96 12.81 -8.44
CA THR A 118 -4.26 13.47 -8.28
C THR A 118 -4.38 14.74 -9.14
N LEU A 119 -3.26 15.31 -9.59
CA LEU A 119 -3.26 16.44 -10.49
C LEU A 119 -3.65 15.94 -11.90
N PRO A 120 -4.76 16.42 -12.50
CA PRO A 120 -5.05 16.12 -13.89
C PRO A 120 -3.93 16.72 -14.74
N ALA A 121 -3.40 15.95 -15.68
CA ALA A 121 -2.69 16.53 -16.79
C ALA A 121 -3.70 17.48 -17.50
N GLU A 122 -3.39 18.76 -17.55
CA GLU A 122 -4.24 19.74 -18.24
C GLU A 122 -4.39 19.35 -19.72
N ALA A 123 -5.54 18.82 -20.08
CA ALA A 123 -6.02 18.80 -21.46
C ALA A 123 -7.53 18.57 -21.50
N GLY A 124 -8.29 19.62 -21.79
CA GLY A 124 -9.55 19.59 -22.56
C GLY A 124 -10.79 19.06 -21.81
N ALA A 125 -11.70 20.02 -21.61
CA ALA A 125 -13.04 19.83 -21.10
C ALA A 125 -13.84 18.76 -21.85
N GLU A 126 -14.66 17.95 -21.12
CA GLU A 126 -16.10 17.95 -21.29
C GLU A 126 -16.78 17.20 -20.12
N GLU A 127 -17.93 17.76 -19.76
CA GLU A 127 -18.76 17.39 -18.63
C GLU A 127 -19.41 16.03 -18.80
N GLY A 128 -19.38 15.22 -17.75
CA GLY A 128 -20.20 14.02 -17.61
C GLY A 128 -20.27 13.61 -16.17
N GLN A 129 -21.30 14.09 -15.46
CA GLN A 129 -21.59 13.73 -14.08
C GLN A 129 -21.83 12.23 -13.94
N SER A 130 -21.03 11.57 -13.11
CA SER A 130 -21.39 10.36 -12.41
C SER A 130 -20.54 10.30 -11.15
N GLU A 131 -21.07 10.78 -10.05
CA GLU A 131 -20.47 10.66 -8.72
C GLU A 131 -20.46 9.18 -8.30
N LEU A 132 -19.30 8.54 -8.42
CA LEU A 132 -18.98 7.35 -7.64
C LEU A 132 -18.20 7.79 -6.41
N PRO A 133 -18.53 7.30 -5.20
CA PRO A 133 -17.85 7.72 -3.99
C PRO A 133 -16.37 7.35 -4.07
N ALA A 134 -15.52 8.36 -4.04
CA ALA A 134 -14.07 8.21 -4.02
C ALA A 134 -13.64 7.33 -2.83
N ARG A 135 -13.07 6.17 -3.12
CA ARG A 135 -12.45 5.32 -2.12
C ARG A 135 -11.12 5.93 -1.72
N ARG A 136 -10.93 6.08 -0.43
CA ARG A 136 -9.88 6.93 0.13
C ARG A 136 -8.59 6.16 0.38
N VAL A 137 -7.48 6.63 -0.19
CA VAL A 137 -6.12 6.27 0.23
C VAL A 137 -5.69 7.25 1.31
N LYS A 138 -5.34 6.76 2.49
CA LYS A 138 -4.84 7.59 3.61
C LYS A 138 -3.40 7.22 3.93
N ALA A 139 -2.57 8.25 4.15
CA ALA A 139 -1.25 8.10 4.73
C ALA A 139 -1.31 8.42 6.23
N GLN A 140 -0.83 7.53 7.07
CA GLN A 140 -0.77 7.72 8.51
C GLN A 140 0.64 7.41 9.05
N GLN A 141 1.12 8.29 9.92
CA GLN A 141 2.30 8.02 10.74
C GLN A 141 1.88 7.20 11.95
N SER A 142 2.57 6.10 12.22
CA SER A 142 2.44 5.40 13.48
C SER A 142 3.19 6.19 14.55
N THR A 143 2.45 6.90 15.42
CA THR A 143 3.01 7.44 16.64
C THR A 143 3.17 6.29 17.63
N GLU A 144 4.40 5.97 17.97
CA GLU A 144 4.65 5.06 19.09
C GLU A 144 4.12 5.70 20.39
N PRO A 145 3.40 4.95 21.23
CA PRO A 145 3.14 5.41 22.59
C PRO A 145 4.44 5.25 23.38
N THR A 146 5.02 6.36 23.82
CA THR A 146 6.04 6.39 24.86
C THR A 146 5.46 5.83 26.16
N GLY A 147 5.54 4.50 26.30
CA GLY A 147 5.24 3.80 27.54
C GLY A 147 6.47 3.75 28.41
N ASN A 148 6.59 4.71 29.31
CA ASN A 148 7.52 4.64 30.44
C ASN A 148 7.08 3.47 31.35
N ALA A 149 7.83 2.38 31.38
CA ALA A 149 7.68 1.34 32.38
C ALA A 149 8.96 1.27 33.23
N THR A 150 9.01 2.13 34.21
CA THR A 150 9.73 1.83 35.47
C THR A 150 9.00 0.68 36.18
N GLY A 151 9.67 -0.38 36.51
CA GLY A 151 9.14 -1.49 37.29
C GLY A 151 10.21 -2.54 37.54
N GLU A 152 10.84 -2.36 38.62
CA GLU A 152 11.60 -3.19 39.55
C GLU A 152 11.11 -4.64 39.59
N TYR A 153 12.12 -5.49 39.94
CA TYR A 153 12.25 -6.88 40.26
C TYR A 153 12.53 -7.85 39.12
#